data_024166b2e7cb06336ea8c41f6e17be39
#
_entry.id   024166b2e7cb06336ea8c41f6e17be39
#
_cell.length_a   1.000
_cell.length_b   1.000
_cell.length_c   1.000
_cell.angle_alpha   90.00
_cell.angle_beta   90.00
_cell.angle_gamma   90.00
#
_symmetry.space_group_name_H-M   'P 1'
#
loop_
_entity.id
_entity.type
_entity.pdbx_description
1 polymer ?
#
loop_
_entity_poly.entity_id
_entity_poly.type
_entity_poly.pdbx_seq_one_letter_code
_entity_poly.pdbx_strand_id
1 'polypeptide(L)'
;MKQQFFPQRLFMDMKRLIINRLVGLGLLVVGALVSCNAPTAFVPVPSPNPWMDDYTALSSMENYKQWGTYNVHDPACKKIGDTYYMYSTDAIFAENRKEAEEKNVPLGFIQVRKSKDLVHWDFVGWAFPEIPAPAIEWVHSQAEGKGATNIWAPFLMPYQGIYRLYYCVSAFGRNTSYIGMAESDSPEGPWIQKGCVVKTGEGDAMNAIDPSVIEDPETGKWWMHYGSYFGGLYCVELSPETGMTMQPEDHGHLIARRANYRKDNLEAPEIMYQPELGKYYLFTSYDPLMTTYNVRVAYSGSPEGPFVDFYGEDIKDTTNNVPILTAPYRFENHPGWAGTAHCGLIDAGDGRYFMAHQGRLSPQNQLMDLHVREVFFTVNGWPVVSPERYAGTAPRSFTKEDLVGEWEIIRIQEPPLERSLEAGQILWDEGDLRNGEQALSARVVLEADGSVGDATWDFNVKKQLLNIKTATEDINNLIIFAGHDWENETETILFTGLDAQGHSVWGKRIN
;
A
#
# COMPACT_ATOMS: atom_id res chain seq x y z
N MET A 1 2.52 36.04 22.27
CA MET A 1 3.50 36.21 23.36
C MET A 1 3.26 35.13 24.40
N LYS A 2 4.22 34.33 24.63
CA LYS A 2 4.49 33.20 25.54
C LYS A 2 4.57 31.86 24.80
N GLN A 3 5.82 31.57 24.40
CA GLN A 3 6.34 30.24 24.20
C GLN A 3 6.26 29.46 25.50
N GLN A 4 5.73 28.25 25.45
CA GLN A 4 5.99 27.25 26.48
C GLN A 4 6.78 26.10 25.86
N PHE A 5 8.01 25.99 26.29
CA PHE A 5 8.90 24.86 26.10
C PHE A 5 8.35 23.66 26.87
N PHE A 6 8.27 22.51 26.22
CA PHE A 6 8.12 21.21 26.87
C PHE A 6 9.51 20.56 27.03
N PRO A 7 9.79 19.97 28.20
CA PRO A 7 11.13 19.47 28.50
C PRO A 7 11.35 18.07 27.95
N GLN A 8 12.44 17.93 27.19
CA GLN A 8 13.13 16.64 27.02
C GLN A 8 13.61 16.14 28.37
N ARG A 9 13.08 15.01 28.85
CA ARG A 9 13.70 14.09 29.82
C ARG A 9 12.77 12.91 30.07
N LEU A 10 13.03 11.81 29.39
CA LEU A 10 12.87 10.45 29.92
C LEU A 10 13.43 9.40 28.96
N PHE A 11 14.72 9.40 28.71
CA PHE A 11 15.43 8.23 28.18
C PHE A 11 16.89 8.27 28.66
N MET A 12 17.08 8.09 29.93
CA MET A 12 18.37 7.74 30.52
C MET A 12 18.10 7.12 31.88
N ASP A 13 17.99 5.79 31.90
CA ASP A 13 18.35 4.97 33.07
C ASP A 13 17.96 3.52 32.83
N MET A 14 18.78 2.82 32.05
CA MET A 14 18.92 1.37 32.17
C MET A 14 20.21 0.86 31.48
N LYS A 15 21.35 1.38 31.96
CA LYS A 15 22.65 0.72 31.71
C LYS A 15 23.49 0.90 32.95
N ARG A 16 23.30 0.05 33.95
CA ARG A 16 24.28 -0.29 35.00
C ARG A 16 23.72 -1.44 35.82
N LEU A 17 24.07 -2.65 35.46
CA LEU A 17 24.44 -3.76 36.38
C LEU A 17 24.78 -4.98 35.54
N ILE A 18 25.99 -5.31 35.54
CA ILE A 18 26.64 -6.63 35.74
C ILE A 18 28.02 -6.58 35.08
N ILE A 19 28.98 -6.12 35.84
CA ILE A 19 30.38 -6.52 35.69
C ILE A 19 30.74 -7.10 37.06
N ASN A 20 31.02 -8.40 37.09
CA ASN A 20 32.13 -8.93 37.87
C ASN A 20 32.28 -10.46 37.76
N ARG A 21 33.54 -10.79 37.50
CA ARG A 21 34.25 -12.06 37.78
C ARG A 21 34.22 -13.14 36.71
N LEU A 22 35.36 -13.30 36.02
CA LEU A 22 36.34 -14.32 36.43
C LEU A 22 37.67 -14.16 35.67
N VAL A 23 38.74 -14.09 36.44
CA VAL A 23 40.16 -14.12 36.04
C VAL A 23 40.56 -15.58 35.96
N GLY A 24 41.37 -15.99 34.97
CA GLY A 24 41.98 -17.27 34.91
C GLY A 24 42.99 -17.40 33.76
N LEU A 25 44.23 -17.24 34.10
CA LEU A 25 45.54 -17.61 33.52
C LEU A 25 45.55 -18.58 32.31
N GLY A 26 46.43 -18.25 31.37
CA GLY A 26 47.37 -19.26 30.92
C GLY A 26 47.77 -19.30 29.45
N LEU A 27 49.00 -18.89 29.20
CA LEU A 27 50.00 -19.34 28.22
C LEU A 27 50.02 -18.74 26.79
N LEU A 28 51.10 -17.99 26.58
CA LEU A 28 51.70 -17.61 25.31
C LEU A 28 52.12 -18.85 24.49
N VAL A 29 51.72 -18.85 23.19
CA VAL A 29 52.50 -19.49 22.14
C VAL A 29 52.57 -18.52 20.97
N VAL A 30 53.77 -17.99 20.70
CA VAL A 30 54.10 -17.18 19.52
C VAL A 30 54.24 -18.14 18.35
N GLY A 31 53.31 -18.11 17.41
CA GLY A 31 53.44 -18.78 16.11
C GLY A 31 53.16 -17.72 15.03
N ALA A 32 54.20 -17.23 14.36
CA ALA A 32 54.06 -16.42 13.18
C ALA A 32 53.47 -17.24 12.03
N LEU A 33 52.21 -17.04 11.71
CA LEU A 33 51.59 -17.53 10.48
C LEU A 33 51.36 -16.33 9.55
N VAL A 34 52.07 -16.33 8.45
CA VAL A 34 51.84 -15.50 7.28
C VAL A 34 50.40 -15.83 6.77
N SER A 35 49.46 -14.93 7.03
CA SER A 35 48.11 -15.04 6.49
C SER A 35 48.13 -14.52 5.06
N CYS A 36 48.03 -15.43 4.10
CA CYS A 36 47.53 -15.13 2.77
C CYS A 36 46.07 -14.73 2.92
N ASN A 37 45.77 -13.45 2.75
CA ASN A 37 44.37 -12.96 2.60
C ASN A 37 43.80 -13.55 1.30
N ALA A 38 43.15 -14.72 1.41
CA ALA A 38 42.18 -15.10 0.41
C ALA A 38 41.00 -14.09 0.51
N PRO A 39 40.43 -13.61 -0.60
CA PRO A 39 39.25 -12.75 -0.53
C PRO A 39 38.19 -13.56 0.22
N THR A 40 37.69 -12.98 1.32
CA THR A 40 36.55 -13.54 2.04
C THR A 40 35.42 -13.68 1.04
N ALA A 41 35.04 -14.92 0.76
CA ALA A 41 33.85 -15.17 -0.06
C ALA A 41 32.68 -14.37 0.57
N PHE A 42 32.05 -13.57 -0.25
CA PHE A 42 30.82 -12.86 0.12
C PHE A 42 29.81 -13.93 0.54
N VAL A 43 29.58 -14.05 1.83
CA VAL A 43 28.46 -14.84 2.35
C VAL A 43 27.25 -13.95 2.14
N PRO A 44 26.31 -14.30 1.23
CA PRO A 44 25.09 -13.53 1.11
C PRO A 44 24.42 -13.55 2.47
N VAL A 45 24.24 -12.37 3.05
CA VAL A 45 23.33 -12.23 4.20
C VAL A 45 21.97 -12.68 3.66
N PRO A 46 21.29 -13.65 4.27
CA PRO A 46 19.95 -14.03 3.82
C PRO A 46 19.11 -12.77 3.73
N SER A 47 18.38 -12.57 2.63
CA SER A 47 17.37 -11.53 2.57
C SER A 47 16.51 -11.66 3.83
N PRO A 48 16.20 -10.55 4.50
CA PRO A 48 15.32 -10.63 5.66
C PRO A 48 14.09 -11.41 5.26
N ASN A 49 13.59 -12.22 6.18
CA ASN A 49 12.30 -12.88 5.96
C ASN A 49 11.32 -11.78 5.49
N PRO A 50 10.76 -11.88 4.27
CA PRO A 50 9.89 -10.81 3.73
C PRO A 50 8.66 -10.55 4.61
N TRP A 51 8.48 -11.36 5.63
CA TRP A 51 7.34 -11.37 6.52
C TRP A 51 7.71 -11.03 7.96
N MET A 52 8.84 -10.39 8.14
CA MET A 52 9.10 -9.74 9.42
C MET A 52 8.07 -8.62 9.60
N ASP A 53 7.33 -8.69 10.68
CA ASP A 53 6.39 -7.61 11.05
C ASP A 53 7.13 -6.50 11.80
N ASP A 54 8.22 -6.83 12.50
CA ASP A 54 9.08 -5.87 13.21
C ASP A 54 10.43 -5.72 12.50
N TYR A 55 10.60 -4.61 11.80
CA TYR A 55 11.85 -4.24 11.10
C TYR A 55 12.80 -3.39 11.94
N THR A 56 12.58 -3.21 13.24
CA THR A 56 13.40 -2.34 14.09
C THR A 56 14.89 -2.63 13.97
N ALA A 57 15.28 -3.91 13.86
CA ALA A 57 16.68 -4.31 13.70
C ALA A 57 17.29 -3.92 12.34
N LEU A 58 16.47 -3.73 11.29
CA LEU A 58 16.89 -3.40 9.93
C LEU A 58 16.62 -1.96 9.54
N SER A 59 15.95 -1.18 10.39
CA SER A 59 15.48 0.18 10.07
C SER A 59 16.60 1.22 9.92
N SER A 60 17.85 0.90 10.38
CA SER A 60 19.01 1.78 10.18
C SER A 60 19.27 2.01 8.71
N MET A 61 19.64 3.25 8.36
CA MET A 61 19.89 3.67 6.98
C MET A 61 21.01 2.86 6.30
N GLU A 62 22.00 2.37 7.02
CA GLU A 62 23.05 1.51 6.46
C GLU A 62 22.54 0.15 5.94
N ASN A 63 21.37 -0.30 6.41
CA ASN A 63 20.74 -1.55 6.02
C ASN A 63 19.79 -1.42 4.82
N TYR A 64 19.72 -0.26 4.16
CA TYR A 64 18.73 0.03 3.11
C TYR A 64 18.64 -1.04 2.02
N LYS A 65 19.74 -1.71 1.67
CA LYS A 65 19.77 -2.80 0.70
C LYS A 65 19.10 -4.09 1.20
N GLN A 66 18.87 -4.20 2.50
CA GLN A 66 18.26 -5.36 3.15
C GLN A 66 16.81 -5.08 3.58
N TRP A 67 16.29 -3.91 3.30
CA TRP A 67 14.94 -3.54 3.72
C TRP A 67 13.83 -4.42 3.11
N GLY A 68 14.06 -5.07 1.97
CA GLY A 68 13.05 -5.94 1.37
C GLY A 68 11.71 -5.22 1.20
N THR A 69 10.73 -5.60 2.01
CA THR A 69 9.39 -5.01 2.06
C THR A 69 9.29 -3.77 2.98
N TYR A 70 10.30 -3.47 3.79
CA TYR A 70 10.29 -2.35 4.71
C TYR A 70 10.44 -1.00 4.02
N ASN A 71 9.83 0.03 4.60
CA ASN A 71 9.83 1.42 4.14
C ASN A 71 9.28 1.55 2.71
N VAL A 72 8.12 0.96 2.47
CA VAL A 72 7.36 1.10 1.22
C VAL A 72 6.10 1.91 1.49
N HIS A 73 6.00 3.08 0.86
CA HIS A 73 4.87 3.99 0.94
C HIS A 73 4.39 4.33 -0.47
N ASP A 74 3.09 4.42 -0.71
CA ASP A 74 2.51 4.71 -2.02
C ASP A 74 3.07 3.80 -3.13
N PRO A 75 2.98 2.46 -3.02
CA PRO A 75 3.61 1.57 -3.98
C PRO A 75 2.91 1.57 -5.32
N ALA A 76 3.68 1.75 -6.41
CA ALA A 76 3.25 1.52 -7.78
C ALA A 76 4.10 0.41 -8.39
N CYS A 77 3.47 -0.63 -8.91
CA CYS A 77 4.17 -1.80 -9.40
C CYS A 77 3.72 -2.17 -10.83
N LYS A 78 4.69 -2.48 -11.68
CA LYS A 78 4.44 -2.99 -13.05
C LYS A 78 5.30 -4.20 -13.35
N LYS A 79 4.72 -5.18 -14.04
CA LYS A 79 5.44 -6.31 -14.59
C LYS A 79 6.05 -5.94 -15.94
N ILE A 80 7.36 -6.11 -16.07
CA ILE A 80 8.11 -5.85 -17.31
C ILE A 80 8.90 -7.12 -17.64
N GLY A 81 8.49 -7.79 -18.70
CA GLY A 81 8.99 -9.14 -18.98
C GLY A 81 8.60 -10.11 -17.89
N ASP A 82 9.59 -10.70 -17.23
CA ASP A 82 9.45 -11.66 -16.14
C ASP A 82 9.75 -11.05 -14.75
N THR A 83 9.87 -9.71 -14.68
CA THR A 83 10.28 -9.00 -13.46
C THR A 83 9.21 -7.98 -13.08
N TYR A 84 8.89 -7.94 -11.81
CA TYR A 84 8.06 -6.89 -11.21
C TYR A 84 8.97 -5.77 -10.72
N TYR A 85 8.68 -4.54 -11.14
CA TYR A 85 9.36 -3.32 -10.68
C TYR A 85 8.41 -2.52 -9.85
N MET A 86 8.83 -2.16 -8.65
CA MET A 86 8.06 -1.33 -7.73
C MET A 86 8.80 -0.03 -7.46
N TYR A 87 8.04 1.04 -7.52
CA TYR A 87 8.44 2.39 -7.16
C TYR A 87 7.62 2.81 -5.96
N SER A 88 8.23 3.47 -5.01
CA SER A 88 7.52 3.89 -3.81
C SER A 88 8.09 5.19 -3.25
N THR A 89 7.24 5.97 -2.62
CA THR A 89 7.68 7.03 -1.73
C THR A 89 8.51 6.42 -0.61
N ASP A 90 9.59 7.06 -0.23
CA ASP A 90 10.33 6.70 0.96
C ASP A 90 9.92 7.60 2.15
N ALA A 91 9.69 7.01 3.30
CA ALA A 91 9.47 7.75 4.53
C ALA A 91 10.81 8.01 5.21
N ILE A 92 11.65 8.85 4.59
CA ILE A 92 12.95 9.26 5.13
C ILE A 92 12.82 10.64 5.78
N PHE A 93 12.83 10.64 7.10
CA PHE A 93 12.75 11.86 7.91
C PHE A 93 14.12 12.56 8.04
N ALA A 94 14.13 13.74 8.64
CA ALA A 94 15.35 14.53 8.79
C ALA A 94 16.46 13.79 9.56
N GLU A 95 16.08 13.02 10.58
CA GLU A 95 16.99 12.21 11.38
C GLU A 95 17.62 11.09 10.53
N ASN A 96 16.84 10.44 9.67
CA ASN A 96 17.34 9.41 8.77
C ASN A 96 18.27 9.97 7.71
N ARG A 97 17.99 11.18 7.19
CA ARG A 97 18.89 11.87 6.23
C ARG A 97 20.22 12.19 6.88
N LYS A 98 20.21 12.67 8.11
CA LYS A 98 21.43 12.94 8.88
C LYS A 98 22.21 11.65 9.14
N GLU A 99 21.54 10.58 9.55
CA GLU A 99 22.18 9.27 9.73
C GLU A 99 22.82 8.77 8.43
N ALA A 100 22.14 8.93 7.30
CA ALA A 100 22.64 8.53 6.00
C ALA A 100 23.90 9.33 5.60
N GLU A 101 23.91 10.64 5.85
CA GLU A 101 25.09 11.48 5.63
C GLU A 101 26.27 11.03 6.48
N GLU A 102 26.07 10.79 7.78
CA GLU A 102 27.10 10.31 8.72
C GLU A 102 27.66 8.94 8.32
N LYS A 103 26.84 8.09 7.72
CA LYS A 103 27.21 6.72 7.29
C LYS A 103 27.58 6.62 5.81
N ASN A 104 27.60 7.73 5.07
CA ASN A 104 27.85 7.79 3.63
C ASN A 104 26.91 6.89 2.82
N VAL A 105 25.64 6.81 3.21
CA VAL A 105 24.58 6.15 2.43
C VAL A 105 24.15 7.07 1.30
N PRO A 106 24.20 6.64 0.03
CA PRO A 106 23.72 7.45 -1.08
C PRO A 106 22.19 7.50 -1.03
N LEU A 107 21.62 8.65 -0.68
CA LEU A 107 20.17 8.88 -0.70
C LEU A 107 19.74 9.53 -2.01
N GLY A 108 18.54 9.16 -2.43
CA GLY A 108 17.78 9.79 -3.49
C GLY A 108 16.32 9.93 -3.09
N PHE A 109 15.46 9.92 -4.11
CA PHE A 109 14.01 10.02 -3.97
C PHE A 109 13.35 8.95 -4.86
N ILE A 110 12.23 8.43 -4.43
CA ILE A 110 11.51 7.30 -5.01
C ILE A 110 12.38 6.04 -5.03
N GLN A 111 12.14 5.18 -4.07
CA GLN A 111 12.79 3.87 -3.99
C GLN A 111 12.35 2.97 -5.13
N VAL A 112 13.30 2.25 -5.71
CA VAL A 112 13.05 1.25 -6.75
C VAL A 112 13.41 -0.12 -6.22
N ARG A 113 12.49 -1.04 -6.35
CA ARG A 113 12.68 -2.46 -6.02
C ARG A 113 12.29 -3.33 -7.19
N LYS A 114 12.79 -4.57 -7.20
CA LYS A 114 12.39 -5.59 -8.16
C LYS A 114 12.16 -6.94 -7.49
N SER A 115 11.26 -7.71 -8.08
CA SER A 115 10.91 -9.07 -7.65
C SER A 115 10.65 -9.97 -8.85
N LYS A 116 10.82 -11.28 -8.66
CA LYS A 116 10.41 -12.31 -9.62
C LYS A 116 9.14 -13.03 -9.19
N ASP A 117 8.74 -12.88 -7.95
CA ASP A 117 7.71 -13.70 -7.32
C ASP A 117 6.68 -12.90 -6.49
N LEU A 118 6.81 -11.57 -6.43
CA LEU A 118 5.99 -10.67 -5.60
C LEU A 118 6.16 -10.88 -4.08
N VAL A 119 7.06 -11.75 -3.67
CA VAL A 119 7.34 -12.11 -2.28
C VAL A 119 8.68 -11.55 -1.84
N HIS A 120 9.72 -11.81 -2.62
CA HIS A 120 11.07 -11.37 -2.34
C HIS A 120 11.42 -10.14 -3.17
N TRP A 121 11.82 -9.07 -2.50
CA TRP A 121 12.09 -7.78 -3.11
C TRP A 121 13.52 -7.33 -2.91
N ASP A 122 14.23 -7.13 -4.02
CA ASP A 122 15.58 -6.60 -4.04
C ASP A 122 15.55 -5.07 -4.22
N PHE A 123 16.31 -4.36 -3.38
CA PHE A 123 16.49 -2.93 -3.55
C PHE A 123 17.41 -2.64 -4.74
N VAL A 124 16.94 -1.83 -5.69
CA VAL A 124 17.70 -1.45 -6.89
C VAL A 124 18.43 -0.12 -6.67
N GLY A 125 17.74 0.87 -6.11
CA GLY A 125 18.25 2.22 -5.92
C GLY A 125 17.13 3.24 -5.73
N TRP A 126 17.47 4.50 -5.98
CA TRP A 126 16.51 5.61 -6.05
C TRP A 126 16.40 6.11 -7.48
N ALA A 127 15.16 6.43 -7.90
CA ALA A 127 14.90 6.92 -9.26
C ALA A 127 15.53 8.30 -9.49
N PHE A 128 15.50 9.17 -8.49
CA PHE A 128 15.98 10.56 -8.60
C PHE A 128 17.06 10.87 -7.56
N PRO A 129 18.19 11.50 -7.95
CA PRO A 129 19.21 11.95 -7.02
C PRO A 129 18.79 13.23 -6.29
N GLU A 130 17.91 14.02 -6.88
CA GLU A 130 17.45 15.31 -6.37
C GLU A 130 16.01 15.59 -6.77
N ILE A 131 15.34 16.49 -6.06
CA ILE A 131 14.01 16.97 -6.44
C ILE A 131 14.18 17.95 -7.60
N PRO A 132 13.43 17.81 -8.71
CA PRO A 132 13.55 18.70 -9.86
C PRO A 132 13.30 20.17 -9.52
N ALA A 133 14.23 21.04 -9.91
CA ALA A 133 14.18 22.46 -9.58
C ALA A 133 12.85 23.16 -9.96
N PRO A 134 12.23 22.91 -11.14
CA PRO A 134 10.93 23.52 -11.47
C PRO A 134 9.81 23.14 -10.50
N ALA A 135 9.83 21.92 -9.94
CA ALA A 135 8.85 21.49 -8.95
C ALA A 135 9.07 22.21 -7.61
N ILE A 136 10.33 22.35 -7.17
CA ILE A 136 10.69 23.12 -5.98
C ILE A 136 10.24 24.58 -6.13
N GLU A 137 10.58 25.21 -7.25
CA GLU A 137 10.23 26.61 -7.54
C GLU A 137 8.71 26.82 -7.49
N TRP A 138 7.94 25.94 -8.13
CA TRP A 138 6.49 26.01 -8.10
C TRP A 138 5.93 25.90 -6.69
N VAL A 139 6.27 24.82 -5.97
CA VAL A 139 5.74 24.56 -4.62
C VAL A 139 6.13 25.71 -3.65
N HIS A 140 7.38 26.14 -3.68
CA HIS A 140 7.84 27.24 -2.83
C HIS A 140 7.15 28.57 -3.15
N SER A 141 6.89 28.85 -4.43
CA SER A 141 6.21 30.08 -4.84
C SER A 141 4.77 30.18 -4.31
N GLN A 142 4.11 29.03 -4.15
CA GLN A 142 2.73 28.95 -3.69
C GLN A 142 2.60 28.69 -2.18
N ALA A 143 3.60 28.06 -1.55
CA ALA A 143 3.59 27.63 -0.16
C ALA A 143 4.52 28.43 0.76
N GLU A 144 4.81 29.70 0.43
CA GLU A 144 5.65 30.60 1.24
C GLU A 144 7.05 30.00 1.51
N GLY A 145 7.64 29.32 0.54
CA GLY A 145 8.93 28.67 0.66
C GLY A 145 8.92 27.37 1.47
N LYS A 146 7.75 26.79 1.74
CA LYS A 146 7.61 25.52 2.49
C LYS A 146 7.30 24.37 1.53
N GLY A 147 7.46 23.13 2.01
CA GLY A 147 7.23 21.93 1.22
C GLY A 147 8.39 21.57 0.32
N ALA A 148 8.13 20.77 -0.71
CA ALA A 148 9.12 20.24 -1.66
C ALA A 148 10.35 19.58 -0.98
N THR A 149 10.11 18.83 0.08
CA THR A 149 11.16 18.14 0.86
C THR A 149 11.34 16.69 0.46
N ASN A 150 10.42 16.15 -0.33
CA ASN A 150 10.43 14.77 -0.84
C ASN A 150 9.72 14.69 -2.19
N ILE A 151 9.87 13.58 -2.89
CA ILE A 151 9.08 13.19 -4.07
C ILE A 151 8.13 12.09 -3.62
N TRP A 152 6.83 12.21 -4.00
CA TRP A 152 5.76 11.33 -3.54
C TRP A 152 5.07 10.59 -4.67
N ALA A 153 4.38 9.51 -4.32
CA ALA A 153 3.39 8.77 -5.10
C ALA A 153 3.78 8.62 -6.58
N PRO A 154 4.73 7.73 -6.87
CA PRO A 154 5.16 7.45 -8.24
C PRO A 154 4.13 6.61 -8.98
N PHE A 155 4.10 6.75 -10.32
CA PHE A 155 3.38 5.83 -11.20
C PHE A 155 4.20 5.55 -12.45
N LEU A 156 4.36 4.28 -12.82
CA LEU A 156 5.09 3.88 -14.03
C LEU A 156 4.14 3.52 -15.15
N MET A 157 4.31 4.15 -16.31
CA MET A 157 3.60 3.83 -17.55
C MET A 157 4.59 3.44 -18.66
N PRO A 158 4.65 2.16 -19.07
CA PRO A 158 5.42 1.74 -20.25
C PRO A 158 4.79 2.26 -21.54
N TYR A 159 5.62 2.71 -22.50
CA TYR A 159 5.16 3.17 -23.81
C TYR A 159 6.19 2.90 -24.89
N GLN A 160 5.88 2.02 -25.84
CA GLN A 160 6.69 1.75 -27.04
C GLN A 160 8.20 1.54 -26.80
N GLY A 161 8.54 0.85 -25.72
CA GLY A 161 9.92 0.52 -25.35
C GLY A 161 10.61 1.57 -24.47
N ILE A 162 9.94 2.66 -24.13
CA ILE A 162 10.36 3.60 -23.09
C ILE A 162 9.46 3.49 -21.86
N TYR A 163 9.91 4.04 -20.76
CA TYR A 163 9.19 4.06 -19.48
C TYR A 163 8.98 5.50 -19.06
N ARG A 164 7.77 5.84 -18.64
CA ARG A 164 7.40 7.14 -18.09
C ARG A 164 7.10 7.01 -16.62
N LEU A 165 7.88 7.69 -15.81
CA LEU A 165 7.67 7.75 -14.36
C LEU A 165 7.05 9.09 -14.00
N TYR A 166 5.76 9.05 -13.65
CA TYR A 166 5.04 10.17 -13.07
C TYR A 166 5.35 10.23 -11.58
N TYR A 167 5.41 11.43 -11.02
CA TYR A 167 5.75 11.65 -9.61
C TYR A 167 5.19 12.98 -9.12
N CYS A 168 5.11 13.14 -7.79
CA CYS A 168 4.55 14.35 -7.18
C CYS A 168 5.56 15.06 -6.29
N VAL A 169 5.51 16.39 -6.30
CA VAL A 169 6.17 17.24 -5.32
C VAL A 169 5.12 18.19 -4.74
N SER A 170 5.03 18.28 -3.41
CA SER A 170 3.96 19.01 -2.75
C SER A 170 4.38 19.64 -1.44
N ALA A 171 3.48 20.43 -0.86
CA ALA A 171 3.55 20.92 0.50
C ALA A 171 2.46 20.24 1.35
N PHE A 172 2.87 19.45 2.34
CA PHE A 172 1.94 18.68 3.16
C PHE A 172 0.85 19.55 3.79
N GLY A 173 -0.41 19.07 3.68
CA GLY A 173 -1.60 19.76 4.21
C GLY A 173 -2.08 20.95 3.40
N ARG A 174 -1.51 21.20 2.20
CA ARG A 174 -1.90 22.21 1.22
C ARG A 174 -2.24 21.56 -0.12
N ASN A 175 -3.03 22.23 -0.95
CA ASN A 175 -3.27 21.81 -2.34
C ASN A 175 -2.25 22.41 -3.34
N THR A 176 -1.07 22.73 -2.85
CA THR A 176 0.05 23.28 -3.63
C THR A 176 0.94 22.15 -4.08
N SER A 177 0.84 21.76 -5.34
CA SER A 177 1.42 20.52 -5.82
C SER A 177 1.84 20.58 -7.28
N TYR A 178 2.67 19.60 -7.66
CA TYR A 178 3.25 19.48 -8.98
C TYR A 178 3.36 18.00 -9.33
N ILE A 179 2.62 17.54 -10.34
CA ILE A 179 2.85 16.25 -10.98
C ILE A 179 3.84 16.46 -12.10
N GLY A 180 5.02 15.85 -11.98
CA GLY A 180 6.04 15.80 -13.01
C GLY A 180 6.11 14.45 -13.71
N MET A 181 6.82 14.40 -14.83
CA MET A 181 7.12 13.16 -15.53
C MET A 181 8.59 13.14 -15.95
N ALA A 182 9.18 11.94 -15.85
CA ALA A 182 10.49 11.62 -16.40
C ALA A 182 10.43 10.39 -17.30
N GLU A 183 11.33 10.28 -18.27
CA GLU A 183 11.44 9.15 -19.21
C GLU A 183 12.77 8.43 -19.05
N SER A 184 12.77 7.14 -19.33
CA SER A 184 13.96 6.29 -19.42
C SER A 184 13.76 5.16 -20.43
N ASP A 185 14.87 4.67 -21.00
CA ASP A 185 14.88 3.44 -21.83
C ASP A 185 14.94 2.18 -20.97
N SER A 186 15.08 2.32 -19.64
CA SER A 186 15.16 1.21 -18.70
C SER A 186 14.24 1.48 -17.48
N PRO A 187 13.58 0.44 -16.92
CA PRO A 187 12.80 0.60 -15.71
C PRO A 187 13.66 0.93 -14.49
N GLU A 188 14.97 0.79 -14.56
CA GLU A 188 15.90 1.16 -13.49
C GLU A 188 16.50 2.58 -13.67
N GLY A 189 16.13 3.30 -14.73
CA GLY A 189 16.71 4.58 -15.09
C GLY A 189 17.95 4.48 -15.97
N PRO A 190 18.74 5.53 -16.15
CA PRO A 190 18.55 6.86 -15.55
C PRO A 190 17.32 7.60 -16.08
N TRP A 191 16.72 8.43 -15.24
CA TRP A 191 15.48 9.15 -15.54
C TRP A 191 15.76 10.57 -16.04
N ILE A 192 15.21 10.93 -17.19
CA ILE A 192 15.35 12.24 -17.83
C ILE A 192 14.06 13.02 -17.63
N GLN A 193 14.13 14.14 -16.93
CA GLN A 193 12.99 15.02 -16.67
C GLN A 193 12.38 15.55 -17.95
N LYS A 194 11.05 15.49 -18.08
CA LYS A 194 10.29 15.99 -19.22
C LYS A 194 9.47 17.23 -18.89
N GLY A 195 9.16 17.46 -17.62
CA GLY A 195 8.48 18.65 -17.14
C GLY A 195 7.20 18.39 -16.35
N CYS A 196 6.39 19.43 -16.25
CA CYS A 196 5.12 19.44 -15.52
C CYS A 196 4.01 18.82 -16.36
N VAL A 197 3.25 17.92 -15.77
CA VAL A 197 2.02 17.37 -16.36
C VAL A 197 0.80 18.16 -15.88
N VAL A 198 0.63 18.25 -14.55
CA VAL A 198 -0.40 19.04 -13.88
C VAL A 198 0.21 19.70 -12.65
N LYS A 199 -0.21 20.91 -12.35
CA LYS A 199 0.18 21.60 -11.12
C LYS A 199 -1.01 22.36 -10.54
N THR A 200 -1.03 22.51 -9.22
CA THR A 200 -2.08 23.22 -8.49
C THR A 200 -1.47 24.19 -7.49
N GLY A 201 -2.21 25.25 -7.15
CA GLY A 201 -1.87 26.25 -6.14
C GLY A 201 -3.04 26.50 -5.20
N GLU A 202 -2.83 27.34 -4.19
CA GLU A 202 -3.89 27.75 -3.29
C GLU A 202 -5.00 28.45 -4.09
N GLY A 203 -6.23 27.95 -4.02
CA GLY A 203 -7.39 28.47 -4.77
C GLY A 203 -7.87 27.56 -5.88
N ASP A 204 -7.08 26.58 -6.30
CA ASP A 204 -7.56 25.53 -7.19
C ASP A 204 -8.51 24.57 -6.46
N ALA A 205 -9.44 23.99 -7.22
CA ALA A 205 -10.46 23.11 -6.66
C ALA A 205 -9.94 21.70 -6.37
N MET A 206 -8.71 21.37 -6.82
CA MET A 206 -8.12 20.02 -6.72
C MET A 206 -6.68 20.10 -6.18
N ASN A 207 -6.08 18.95 -5.99
CA ASN A 207 -4.70 18.79 -5.57
C ASN A 207 -3.95 17.88 -6.54
N ALA A 208 -2.91 18.37 -7.21
CA ALA A 208 -2.16 17.62 -8.24
C ALA A 208 -1.14 16.66 -7.61
N ILE A 209 -1.62 15.60 -6.97
CA ILE A 209 -0.79 14.47 -6.48
C ILE A 209 -1.45 13.12 -6.81
N ASP A 210 -0.76 12.05 -6.54
CA ASP A 210 -1.20 10.65 -6.67
C ASP A 210 -1.64 10.27 -8.11
N PRO A 211 -0.77 10.40 -9.12
CA PRO A 211 -1.14 10.06 -10.49
C PRO A 211 -1.25 8.55 -10.70
N SER A 212 -2.29 8.12 -11.42
CA SER A 212 -2.44 6.78 -11.97
C SER A 212 -2.88 6.89 -13.43
N VAL A 213 -2.19 6.21 -14.35
CA VAL A 213 -2.41 6.35 -15.80
C VAL A 213 -2.87 5.04 -16.40
N ILE A 214 -3.89 5.10 -17.23
CA ILE A 214 -4.38 3.95 -17.99
C ILE A 214 -4.51 4.29 -19.49
N GLU A 215 -4.19 3.31 -20.31
CA GLU A 215 -4.61 3.32 -21.72
C GLU A 215 -5.99 2.66 -21.82
N ASP A 216 -6.92 3.33 -22.45
CA ASP A 216 -8.20 2.75 -22.84
C ASP A 216 -7.96 1.80 -24.01
N PRO A 217 -8.15 0.48 -23.85
CA PRO A 217 -7.85 -0.49 -24.92
C PRO A 217 -8.80 -0.39 -26.13
N GLU A 218 -9.96 0.27 -25.99
CA GLU A 218 -10.91 0.43 -27.07
C GLU A 218 -10.57 1.63 -27.96
N THR A 219 -10.07 2.71 -27.38
CA THR A 219 -9.83 3.97 -28.10
C THR A 219 -8.36 4.31 -28.27
N GLY A 220 -7.46 3.69 -27.50
CA GLY A 220 -6.04 4.02 -27.42
C GLY A 220 -5.75 5.34 -26.72
N LYS A 221 -6.75 5.99 -26.15
CA LYS A 221 -6.58 7.22 -25.38
C LYS A 221 -5.95 6.91 -24.01
N TRP A 222 -5.19 7.87 -23.53
CA TRP A 222 -4.62 7.79 -22.18
C TRP A 222 -5.35 8.71 -21.23
N TRP A 223 -5.61 8.21 -20.03
CA TRP A 223 -6.29 8.92 -18.96
C TRP A 223 -5.45 8.89 -17.72
N MET A 224 -5.20 10.05 -17.12
CA MET A 224 -4.58 10.18 -15.80
C MET A 224 -5.65 10.50 -14.77
N HIS A 225 -5.72 9.66 -13.74
CA HIS A 225 -6.50 9.85 -12.54
C HIS A 225 -5.56 10.40 -11.46
N TYR A 226 -5.97 11.45 -10.77
CA TYR A 226 -5.13 12.08 -9.76
C TYR A 226 -5.97 12.82 -8.73
N GLY A 227 -5.37 13.16 -7.59
CA GLY A 227 -6.01 13.98 -6.58
C GLY A 227 -5.88 13.41 -5.18
N SER A 228 -5.96 14.31 -4.22
CA SER A 228 -5.88 13.97 -2.81
C SER A 228 -6.53 15.07 -2.01
N TYR A 229 -7.53 14.74 -1.20
CA TYR A 229 -8.28 15.71 -0.39
C TYR A 229 -8.83 16.88 -1.25
N PHE A 230 -8.92 18.09 -0.72
CA PHE A 230 -9.11 19.39 -1.40
C PHE A 230 -9.96 19.35 -2.69
N GLY A 231 -11.14 18.77 -2.66
CA GLY A 231 -12.07 18.78 -3.80
C GLY A 231 -12.15 17.47 -4.57
N GLY A 232 -11.46 16.43 -4.12
CA GLY A 232 -11.61 15.07 -4.62
C GLY A 232 -10.64 14.69 -5.73
N LEU A 233 -11.03 13.69 -6.51
CA LEU A 233 -10.21 13.07 -7.55
C LEU A 233 -10.67 13.50 -8.93
N TYR A 234 -9.71 13.71 -9.81
CA TYR A 234 -9.91 14.22 -11.16
C TYR A 234 -9.37 13.26 -12.21
N CYS A 235 -9.92 13.35 -13.42
CA CYS A 235 -9.47 12.60 -14.58
C CYS A 235 -9.19 13.57 -15.72
N VAL A 236 -8.00 13.43 -16.35
CA VAL A 236 -7.58 14.25 -17.48
C VAL A 236 -7.01 13.41 -18.61
N GLU A 237 -7.30 13.76 -19.86
CA GLU A 237 -6.76 13.08 -21.05
C GLU A 237 -5.30 13.46 -21.27
N LEU A 238 -4.46 12.46 -21.51
CA LEU A 238 -3.04 12.62 -21.86
C LEU A 238 -2.80 12.28 -23.34
N SER A 239 -1.82 12.94 -23.96
CA SER A 239 -1.27 12.50 -25.25
C SER A 239 -0.40 11.27 -25.03
N PRO A 240 -0.68 10.13 -25.68
CA PRO A 240 0.19 8.96 -25.63
C PRO A 240 1.61 9.25 -26.13
N GLU A 241 1.77 10.15 -27.11
CA GLU A 241 3.07 10.50 -27.70
C GLU A 241 3.96 11.24 -26.71
N THR A 242 3.39 12.16 -25.93
CA THR A 242 4.17 13.03 -25.04
C THR A 242 4.07 12.65 -23.57
N GLY A 243 3.01 11.94 -23.15
CA GLY A 243 2.69 11.67 -21.74
C GLY A 243 2.19 12.89 -20.95
N MET A 244 1.96 14.03 -21.64
CA MET A 244 1.46 15.27 -21.07
C MET A 244 -0.04 15.43 -21.32
N THR A 245 -0.69 16.37 -20.66
CA THR A 245 -2.09 16.71 -20.92
C THR A 245 -2.28 17.13 -22.38
N MET A 246 -3.45 16.81 -22.95
CA MET A 246 -3.78 17.15 -24.34
C MET A 246 -3.78 18.66 -24.59
N GLN A 247 -4.16 19.43 -23.59
CA GLN A 247 -4.14 20.89 -23.62
C GLN A 247 -3.29 21.40 -22.44
N PRO A 248 -2.47 22.44 -22.62
CA PRO A 248 -1.76 23.06 -21.52
C PRO A 248 -2.74 23.53 -20.42
N GLU A 249 -2.38 23.29 -19.17
CA GLU A 249 -3.14 23.68 -17.97
C GLU A 249 -4.55 23.04 -17.89
N ASP A 250 -4.78 21.94 -18.62
CA ASP A 250 -6.00 21.17 -18.46
C ASP A 250 -5.91 20.34 -17.17
N HIS A 251 -6.89 20.59 -16.29
CA HIS A 251 -7.03 19.86 -15.02
C HIS A 251 -8.07 18.73 -15.12
N GLY A 252 -8.74 18.56 -16.28
CA GLY A 252 -9.77 17.55 -16.48
C GLY A 252 -11.05 17.81 -15.69
N HIS A 253 -11.70 16.73 -15.25
CA HIS A 253 -12.98 16.80 -14.55
C HIS A 253 -13.02 15.93 -13.30
N LEU A 254 -13.91 16.29 -12.38
CA LEU A 254 -14.13 15.56 -11.12
C LEU A 254 -14.77 14.20 -11.37
N ILE A 255 -14.18 13.14 -10.81
CA ILE A 255 -14.66 11.75 -10.92
C ILE A 255 -15.06 11.12 -9.59
N ALA A 256 -14.51 11.59 -8.49
CA ALA A 256 -14.83 11.09 -7.15
C ALA A 256 -14.60 12.17 -6.10
N ARG A 257 -15.44 12.17 -5.07
CA ARG A 257 -15.25 13.00 -3.88
C ARG A 257 -15.99 12.37 -2.71
N ARG A 258 -15.60 12.76 -1.51
CA ARG A 258 -16.33 12.38 -0.31
C ARG A 258 -17.32 13.48 0.02
N ALA A 259 -18.53 13.37 -0.55
CA ALA A 259 -19.55 14.41 -0.44
C ALA A 259 -19.88 14.71 1.03
N ASN A 260 -20.04 16.01 1.34
CA ASN A 260 -20.34 16.50 2.68
C ASN A 260 -19.32 16.18 3.76
N TYR A 261 -18.12 15.74 3.34
CA TYR A 261 -17.04 15.42 4.24
C TYR A 261 -15.93 16.49 4.15
N ARG A 262 -15.32 16.81 5.29
CA ARG A 262 -14.33 17.89 5.34
C ARG A 262 -13.10 17.56 4.49
N LYS A 263 -12.73 18.49 3.60
CA LYS A 263 -11.61 18.37 2.66
C LYS A 263 -11.66 17.07 1.82
N ASP A 264 -12.85 16.51 1.64
CA ASP A 264 -13.09 15.30 0.87
C ASP A 264 -12.32 14.03 1.31
N ASN A 265 -11.46 14.05 2.29
CA ASN A 265 -10.69 12.96 2.93
C ASN A 265 -10.67 11.61 2.17
N LEU A 266 -10.29 11.66 0.89
CA LEU A 266 -9.96 10.54 0.01
C LEU A 266 -8.80 10.94 -0.89
N GLU A 267 -8.03 9.96 -1.35
CA GLU A 267 -6.85 10.16 -2.18
C GLU A 267 -6.47 8.89 -2.94
N ALA A 268 -5.30 8.91 -3.59
CA ALA A 268 -4.67 7.74 -4.20
C ALA A 268 -5.60 7.00 -5.17
N PRO A 269 -6.07 7.63 -6.24
CA PRO A 269 -6.81 6.92 -7.28
C PRO A 269 -5.88 5.94 -7.98
N GLU A 270 -6.25 4.67 -8.01
CA GLU A 270 -5.58 3.67 -8.83
C GLU A 270 -6.60 3.02 -9.74
N ILE A 271 -6.34 3.02 -11.05
CA ILE A 271 -7.28 2.57 -12.07
C ILE A 271 -6.80 1.27 -12.71
N MET A 272 -7.70 0.31 -12.89
CA MET A 272 -7.46 -0.88 -13.69
C MET A 272 -8.63 -1.19 -14.62
N TYR A 273 -8.33 -1.77 -15.77
CA TYR A 273 -9.33 -2.37 -16.65
C TYR A 273 -9.34 -3.88 -16.49
N GLN A 274 -10.53 -4.46 -16.35
CA GLN A 274 -10.73 -5.91 -16.31
C GLN A 274 -11.43 -6.35 -17.61
N PRO A 275 -10.68 -6.94 -18.57
CA PRO A 275 -11.18 -7.18 -19.93
C PRO A 275 -12.31 -8.20 -19.99
N GLU A 276 -12.33 -9.22 -19.12
CA GLU A 276 -13.40 -10.22 -19.10
C GLU A 276 -14.74 -9.65 -18.66
N LEU A 277 -14.72 -8.58 -17.85
CA LEU A 277 -15.90 -7.91 -17.33
C LEU A 277 -16.25 -6.64 -18.11
N GLY A 278 -15.32 -6.14 -18.97
CA GLY A 278 -15.47 -4.87 -19.68
C GLY A 278 -15.65 -3.68 -18.76
N LYS A 279 -14.93 -3.66 -17.61
CA LYS A 279 -15.09 -2.66 -16.55
C LYS A 279 -13.77 -2.02 -16.16
N TYR A 280 -13.84 -0.73 -15.88
CA TYR A 280 -12.79 0.02 -15.21
C TYR A 280 -13.09 0.09 -13.72
N TYR A 281 -12.13 -0.30 -12.90
CA TYR A 281 -12.23 -0.24 -11.44
C TYR A 281 -11.32 0.87 -10.92
N LEU A 282 -11.91 1.81 -10.19
CA LEU A 282 -11.22 2.88 -9.50
C LEU A 282 -11.09 2.51 -8.01
N PHE A 283 -9.88 2.22 -7.59
CA PHE A 283 -9.53 2.01 -6.19
C PHE A 283 -9.14 3.36 -5.60
N THR A 284 -9.58 3.63 -4.39
CA THR A 284 -9.37 4.91 -3.72
C THR A 284 -9.07 4.67 -2.25
N SER A 285 -8.31 5.56 -1.66
CA SER A 285 -7.94 5.47 -0.24
C SER A 285 -8.68 6.52 0.57
N TYR A 286 -9.27 6.10 1.67
CA TYR A 286 -10.10 6.92 2.56
C TYR A 286 -9.49 7.00 3.95
N ASP A 287 -9.81 8.06 4.67
CA ASP A 287 -9.50 8.28 6.08
C ASP A 287 -8.01 8.56 6.38
N PRO A 288 -7.63 8.78 7.64
CA PRO A 288 -6.27 9.19 7.97
C PRO A 288 -5.22 8.14 7.72
N LEU A 289 -4.18 8.56 6.99
CA LEU A 289 -3.01 7.80 6.56
C LEU A 289 -2.35 6.94 7.64
N MET A 290 -2.26 7.44 8.87
CA MET A 290 -1.51 6.78 9.95
C MET A 290 -2.33 5.74 10.70
N THR A 291 -3.65 5.75 10.58
CA THR A 291 -4.54 4.97 11.43
C THR A 291 -5.60 4.23 10.63
N THR A 292 -6.72 4.87 10.33
CA THR A 292 -7.92 4.25 9.76
C THR A 292 -7.91 4.19 8.23
N TYR A 293 -6.78 4.45 7.61
CA TYR A 293 -6.60 4.41 6.15
C TYR A 293 -7.07 3.08 5.57
N ASN A 294 -7.94 3.15 4.55
CA ASN A 294 -8.64 1.99 4.01
C ASN A 294 -8.83 2.12 2.49
N VAL A 295 -8.86 0.99 1.79
CA VAL A 295 -9.08 0.94 0.33
C VAL A 295 -10.54 0.65 0.04
N ARG A 296 -11.13 1.47 -0.82
CA ARG A 296 -12.48 1.28 -1.37
C ARG A 296 -12.43 1.22 -2.89
N VAL A 297 -13.48 0.68 -3.50
CA VAL A 297 -13.52 0.51 -4.95
C VAL A 297 -14.88 0.89 -5.52
N ALA A 298 -14.85 1.48 -6.70
CA ALA A 298 -16.01 1.74 -7.55
C ALA A 298 -15.72 1.26 -8.98
N TYR A 299 -16.73 1.13 -9.84
CA TYR A 299 -16.49 0.76 -11.22
C TYR A 299 -17.23 1.67 -12.21
N SER A 300 -16.75 1.66 -13.45
CA SER A 300 -17.37 2.34 -14.58
C SER A 300 -17.24 1.50 -15.86
N GLY A 301 -18.05 1.82 -16.85
CA GLY A 301 -17.87 1.35 -18.23
C GLY A 301 -16.90 2.18 -19.05
N SER A 302 -16.38 3.30 -18.50
CA SER A 302 -15.43 4.21 -19.15
C SER A 302 -14.32 4.60 -18.18
N PRO A 303 -13.07 4.83 -18.63
CA PRO A 303 -11.99 5.29 -17.78
C PRO A 303 -12.23 6.70 -17.20
N GLU A 304 -13.08 7.50 -17.81
CA GLU A 304 -13.44 8.86 -17.35
C GLU A 304 -14.69 8.89 -16.44
N GLY A 305 -15.23 7.72 -16.10
CA GLY A 305 -16.42 7.61 -15.26
C GLY A 305 -17.75 7.70 -16.05
N PRO A 306 -18.92 7.92 -15.42
CA PRO A 306 -19.05 8.00 -13.95
C PRO A 306 -18.72 6.68 -13.25
N PHE A 307 -18.09 6.76 -12.07
CA PHE A 307 -17.82 5.61 -11.24
C PHE A 307 -18.94 5.40 -10.23
N VAL A 308 -19.43 4.16 -10.12
CA VAL A 308 -20.51 3.82 -9.19
C VAL A 308 -20.06 2.81 -8.14
N ASP A 309 -20.62 2.93 -6.96
CA ASP A 309 -20.37 2.06 -5.83
C ASP A 309 -21.22 0.78 -5.88
N PHE A 310 -21.15 -0.02 -4.81
CA PHE A 310 -21.90 -1.31 -4.68
C PHE A 310 -23.41 -1.16 -4.83
N TYR A 311 -23.95 0.00 -4.48
CA TYR A 311 -25.38 0.29 -4.58
C TYR A 311 -25.76 0.98 -5.90
N GLY A 312 -24.79 1.25 -6.77
CA GLY A 312 -24.99 1.94 -8.05
C GLY A 312 -25.04 3.46 -7.94
N GLU A 313 -24.63 4.01 -6.80
CA GLU A 313 -24.55 5.46 -6.57
C GLU A 313 -23.25 6.04 -7.12
N ASP A 314 -23.30 7.21 -7.76
CA ASP A 314 -22.11 7.92 -8.23
C ASP A 314 -21.25 8.35 -7.03
N ILE A 315 -19.97 7.94 -7.03
CA ILE A 315 -19.06 8.23 -5.91
C ILE A 315 -18.67 9.71 -5.77
N LYS A 316 -19.13 10.57 -6.64
CA LYS A 316 -19.10 12.04 -6.45
C LYS A 316 -20.12 12.52 -5.44
N ASP A 317 -21.20 11.76 -5.25
CA ASP A 317 -22.37 12.18 -4.47
C ASP A 317 -22.47 11.44 -3.13
N THR A 318 -21.66 10.40 -2.93
CA THR A 318 -21.64 9.60 -1.70
C THR A 318 -20.63 10.13 -0.67
N THR A 319 -20.92 9.92 0.61
CA THR A 319 -19.97 10.19 1.70
C THR A 319 -19.05 8.99 1.90
N ASN A 320 -19.59 7.79 1.85
CA ASN A 320 -18.87 6.54 1.99
C ASN A 320 -19.32 5.58 0.89
N ASN A 321 -18.40 5.21 0.00
CA ASN A 321 -18.67 4.16 -0.97
C ASN A 321 -18.18 2.81 -0.46
N VAL A 322 -18.79 1.76 -0.97
CA VAL A 322 -18.43 0.36 -0.78
C VAL A 322 -18.31 -0.29 -2.16
N PRO A 323 -17.52 -1.36 -2.34
CA PRO A 323 -16.91 -2.19 -1.29
C PRO A 323 -15.72 -1.56 -0.58
N ILE A 324 -15.51 -1.95 0.69
CA ILE A 324 -14.27 -1.74 1.43
C ILE A 324 -13.44 -3.01 1.31
N LEU A 325 -12.23 -2.88 0.76
CA LEU A 325 -11.34 -4.02 0.50
C LEU A 325 -10.39 -4.28 1.66
N THR A 326 -9.78 -3.22 2.20
CA THR A 326 -8.91 -3.27 3.36
C THR A 326 -9.28 -2.15 4.32
N ALA A 327 -9.09 -2.38 5.60
CA ALA A 327 -9.12 -1.39 6.67
C ALA A 327 -8.25 -1.92 7.81
N PRO A 328 -7.99 -1.17 8.89
CA PRO A 328 -7.27 -1.72 10.02
C PRO A 328 -7.89 -3.01 10.54
N TYR A 329 -7.05 -4.02 10.74
CA TYR A 329 -7.51 -5.35 11.16
C TYR A 329 -6.53 -6.04 12.10
N ARG A 330 -7.01 -7.07 12.79
CA ARG A 330 -6.19 -7.89 13.69
C ARG A 330 -6.67 -9.33 13.75
N PHE A 331 -5.78 -10.26 13.41
CA PHE A 331 -5.90 -11.67 13.75
C PHE A 331 -5.49 -11.94 15.21
N GLU A 332 -5.88 -13.08 15.77
CA GLU A 332 -5.50 -13.44 17.13
C GLU A 332 -3.97 -13.51 17.29
N ASN A 333 -3.50 -13.17 18.49
CA ASN A 333 -2.08 -13.19 18.87
C ASN A 333 -1.17 -12.24 18.07
N HIS A 334 -1.74 -11.36 17.23
CA HIS A 334 -1.03 -10.35 16.50
C HIS A 334 -1.45 -8.95 16.96
N PRO A 335 -0.54 -7.95 17.00
CA PRO A 335 -0.91 -6.58 17.35
C PRO A 335 -1.84 -5.93 16.31
N GLY A 336 -1.87 -6.44 15.09
CA GLY A 336 -2.69 -5.98 13.99
C GLY A 336 -2.02 -4.93 13.12
N TRP A 337 -2.72 -4.56 12.05
CA TRP A 337 -2.28 -3.62 11.04
C TRP A 337 -3.17 -2.40 11.00
N ALA A 338 -2.54 -1.25 10.79
CA ALA A 338 -3.16 0.05 10.59
C ALA A 338 -2.68 0.67 9.27
N GLY A 339 -3.35 1.71 8.79
CA GLY A 339 -2.90 2.45 7.62
C GLY A 339 -2.81 1.60 6.34
N THR A 340 -3.74 0.68 6.14
CA THR A 340 -3.70 -0.37 5.12
C THR A 340 -4.30 0.09 3.79
N ALA A 341 -3.73 1.14 3.20
CA ALA A 341 -4.22 1.71 1.94
C ALA A 341 -3.10 2.30 1.08
N HIS A 342 -3.43 3.20 0.16
CA HIS A 342 -2.64 3.69 -0.95
C HIS A 342 -2.11 2.52 -1.76
N CYS A 343 -2.96 1.98 -2.62
CA CYS A 343 -2.64 0.77 -3.35
C CYS A 343 -2.18 1.05 -4.79
N GLY A 344 -1.29 0.18 -5.27
CA GLY A 344 -0.98 0.01 -6.68
C GLY A 344 -1.44 -1.36 -7.17
N LEU A 345 -1.98 -1.45 -8.37
CA LEU A 345 -2.47 -2.71 -8.95
C LEU A 345 -1.47 -3.33 -9.90
N ILE A 346 -1.41 -4.64 -9.87
CA ILE A 346 -0.44 -5.45 -10.62
C ILE A 346 -1.19 -6.48 -11.44
N ASP A 347 -1.08 -6.39 -12.76
CA ASP A 347 -1.45 -7.46 -13.66
C ASP A 347 -0.25 -8.42 -13.81
N ALA A 348 -0.40 -9.66 -13.38
CA ALA A 348 0.65 -10.67 -13.51
C ALA A 348 0.75 -11.24 -14.94
N GLY A 349 -0.18 -10.90 -15.83
CA GLY A 349 -0.20 -11.33 -17.23
C GLY A 349 -0.55 -12.82 -17.43
N ASP A 350 -0.99 -13.49 -16.38
CA ASP A 350 -1.43 -14.90 -16.40
C ASP A 350 -2.89 -15.05 -15.93
N GLY A 351 -3.65 -13.95 -15.92
CA GLY A 351 -5.02 -13.88 -15.45
C GLY A 351 -5.14 -13.62 -13.94
N ARG A 352 -4.03 -13.49 -13.22
CA ARG A 352 -4.01 -13.09 -11.81
C ARG A 352 -3.69 -11.62 -11.67
N TYR A 353 -4.31 -11.04 -10.67
CA TYR A 353 -4.13 -9.65 -10.28
C TYR A 353 -3.71 -9.57 -8.82
N PHE A 354 -2.91 -8.57 -8.50
CA PHE A 354 -2.48 -8.31 -7.13
C PHE A 354 -2.63 -6.84 -6.79
N MET A 355 -2.80 -6.57 -5.52
CA MET A 355 -2.82 -5.24 -4.93
C MET A 355 -1.64 -5.10 -3.98
N ALA A 356 -0.72 -4.19 -4.30
CA ALA A 356 0.32 -3.76 -3.39
C ALA A 356 -0.20 -2.57 -2.60
N HIS A 357 -0.01 -2.55 -1.28
CA HIS A 357 -0.34 -1.40 -0.44
C HIS A 357 0.60 -1.36 0.76
N GLN A 358 0.67 -0.23 1.43
CA GLN A 358 1.39 -0.13 2.70
C GLN A 358 0.57 -0.69 3.86
N GLY A 359 1.25 -1.13 4.90
CA GLY A 359 0.68 -1.46 6.19
C GLY A 359 1.58 -0.96 7.30
N ARG A 360 1.02 -0.66 8.47
CA ARG A 360 1.75 -0.20 9.65
C ARG A 360 1.46 -1.13 10.81
N LEU A 361 2.50 -1.71 11.39
CA LEU A 361 2.34 -2.58 12.55
C LEU A 361 1.81 -1.77 13.73
N SER A 362 0.71 -2.22 14.31
CA SER A 362 0.09 -1.57 15.48
C SER A 362 0.83 -1.98 16.77
N PRO A 363 0.98 -1.12 17.79
CA PRO A 363 0.59 0.28 17.84
C PRO A 363 1.64 1.25 17.25
N GLN A 364 2.80 0.78 16.81
CA GLN A 364 3.86 1.60 16.25
C GLN A 364 3.63 1.85 14.76
N ASN A 365 2.88 2.87 14.44
CA ASN A 365 2.44 3.15 13.08
C ASN A 365 3.40 4.02 12.25
N GLN A 366 4.62 4.26 12.69
CA GLN A 366 5.61 5.03 11.91
C GLN A 366 6.34 4.18 10.87
N LEU A 367 6.47 2.88 11.10
CA LEU A 367 7.09 1.95 10.19
C LEU A 367 6.06 1.46 9.17
N MET A 368 6.47 1.37 7.91
CA MET A 368 5.61 0.98 6.80
C MET A 368 6.17 -0.25 6.12
N ASP A 369 5.32 -1.25 5.98
CA ASP A 369 5.65 -2.49 5.31
C ASP A 369 4.79 -2.66 4.07
N LEU A 370 5.40 -3.22 3.02
CA LEU A 370 4.68 -3.62 1.82
C LEU A 370 3.79 -4.82 2.13
N HIS A 371 2.53 -4.70 1.77
CA HIS A 371 1.62 -5.82 1.66
C HIS A 371 1.29 -6.07 0.20
N VAL A 372 1.45 -7.29 -0.26
CA VAL A 372 0.95 -7.73 -1.57
C VAL A 372 -0.18 -8.72 -1.32
N ARG A 373 -1.34 -8.47 -1.89
CA ARG A 373 -2.54 -9.32 -1.75
C ARG A 373 -3.02 -9.76 -3.11
N GLU A 374 -3.40 -11.03 -3.25
CA GLU A 374 -4.06 -11.49 -4.47
C GLU A 374 -5.45 -10.89 -4.57
N VAL A 375 -5.83 -10.45 -5.78
CA VAL A 375 -7.13 -9.87 -6.08
C VAL A 375 -7.97 -10.90 -6.81
N PHE A 376 -9.16 -11.13 -6.32
CA PHE A 376 -10.16 -12.01 -6.93
C PHE A 376 -11.39 -11.20 -7.33
N PHE A 377 -12.20 -11.74 -8.22
CA PHE A 377 -13.47 -11.14 -8.60
C PHE A 377 -14.62 -12.03 -8.15
N THR A 378 -15.57 -11.45 -7.42
CA THR A 378 -16.78 -12.14 -7.01
C THR A 378 -17.64 -12.52 -8.21
N VAL A 379 -18.63 -13.39 -8.03
CA VAL A 379 -19.57 -13.77 -9.10
C VAL A 379 -20.33 -12.58 -9.70
N ASN A 380 -20.42 -11.48 -8.96
CA ASN A 380 -21.06 -10.23 -9.41
C ASN A 380 -20.03 -9.22 -10.00
N GLY A 381 -18.78 -9.65 -10.12
CA GLY A 381 -17.71 -8.85 -10.72
C GLY A 381 -17.10 -7.78 -9.82
N TRP A 382 -17.31 -7.82 -8.51
CA TRP A 382 -16.60 -6.92 -7.58
C TRP A 382 -15.25 -7.51 -7.20
N PRO A 383 -14.18 -6.69 -7.18
CA PRO A 383 -12.89 -7.15 -6.67
C PRO A 383 -12.93 -7.35 -5.16
N VAL A 384 -12.22 -8.35 -4.69
CA VAL A 384 -11.93 -8.65 -3.29
C VAL A 384 -10.47 -9.07 -3.16
N VAL A 385 -9.88 -8.92 -1.99
CA VAL A 385 -8.45 -9.23 -1.77
C VAL A 385 -8.27 -10.33 -0.74
N SER A 386 -7.13 -11.01 -0.84
CA SER A 386 -6.78 -12.04 0.14
C SER A 386 -6.66 -11.46 1.55
N PRO A 387 -7.06 -12.18 2.61
CA PRO A 387 -6.90 -11.74 3.99
C PRO A 387 -5.44 -11.66 4.43
N GLU A 388 -4.58 -12.47 3.81
CA GLU A 388 -3.16 -12.55 4.12
C GLU A 388 -2.31 -12.02 2.97
N ARG A 389 -1.07 -11.63 3.29
CA ARG A 389 -0.05 -11.26 2.31
C ARG A 389 0.27 -12.47 1.42
N TYR A 390 0.48 -12.22 0.15
CA TYR A 390 0.80 -13.27 -0.82
C TYR A 390 2.14 -13.95 -0.50
N ALA A 391 2.14 -15.27 -0.49
CA ALA A 391 3.28 -16.11 -0.12
C ALA A 391 3.83 -16.96 -1.26
N GLY A 392 3.38 -16.74 -2.50
CA GLY A 392 3.76 -17.60 -3.61
C GLY A 392 3.13 -19.00 -3.54
N THR A 393 2.10 -19.19 -2.73
CA THR A 393 1.43 -20.48 -2.55
C THR A 393 0.80 -20.95 -3.86
N ALA A 394 1.06 -22.19 -4.22
CA ALA A 394 0.53 -22.78 -5.44
C ALA A 394 -1.01 -22.96 -5.35
N PRO A 395 -1.77 -22.55 -6.38
CA PRO A 395 -3.21 -22.79 -6.42
C PRO A 395 -3.55 -24.28 -6.32
N ARG A 396 -4.54 -24.62 -5.51
CA ARG A 396 -5.10 -25.97 -5.41
C ARG A 396 -6.60 -25.93 -5.13
N SER A 397 -7.30 -27.01 -5.44
CA SER A 397 -8.72 -27.16 -5.11
C SER A 397 -8.88 -27.92 -3.79
N PHE A 398 -10.00 -27.67 -3.13
CA PHE A 398 -10.36 -28.23 -1.83
C PHE A 398 -11.63 -29.05 -1.91
N THR A 399 -11.79 -29.99 -1.00
CA THR A 399 -13.03 -30.73 -0.72
C THR A 399 -13.77 -30.07 0.44
N LYS A 400 -14.99 -30.53 0.73
CA LYS A 400 -15.74 -30.04 1.89
C LYS A 400 -15.04 -30.39 3.20
N GLU A 401 -14.43 -31.58 3.24
CA GLU A 401 -13.71 -32.11 4.39
C GLU A 401 -12.47 -31.28 4.75
N ASP A 402 -11.80 -30.69 3.75
CA ASP A 402 -10.66 -29.82 3.95
C ASP A 402 -11.01 -28.52 4.71
N LEU A 403 -12.29 -28.10 4.64
CA LEU A 403 -12.74 -26.87 5.28
C LEU A 403 -13.23 -27.10 6.71
N VAL A 404 -13.47 -28.35 7.11
CA VAL A 404 -13.89 -28.66 8.50
C VAL A 404 -12.79 -28.28 9.48
N GLY A 405 -13.14 -27.58 10.55
CA GLY A 405 -12.23 -27.19 11.61
C GLY A 405 -12.39 -25.75 12.06
N GLU A 406 -11.40 -25.25 12.80
CA GLU A 406 -11.41 -23.90 13.34
C GLU A 406 -10.98 -22.88 12.30
N TRP A 407 -11.65 -21.72 12.34
CA TRP A 407 -11.39 -20.57 11.46
C TRP A 407 -11.37 -19.27 12.26
N GLU A 408 -10.52 -18.36 11.88
CA GLU A 408 -10.63 -16.96 12.23
C GLU A 408 -11.34 -16.21 11.09
N ILE A 409 -12.39 -15.48 11.42
CA ILE A 409 -13.15 -14.69 10.45
C ILE A 409 -13.08 -13.23 10.85
N ILE A 410 -12.75 -12.37 9.87
CA ILE A 410 -12.80 -10.90 10.01
C ILE A 410 -13.86 -10.38 9.03
N ARG A 411 -14.72 -9.48 9.52
CA ARG A 411 -15.54 -8.62 8.67
C ARG A 411 -14.93 -7.23 8.69
N ILE A 412 -14.45 -6.78 7.54
CA ILE A 412 -13.93 -5.43 7.37
C ILE A 412 -15.10 -4.45 7.40
N GLN A 413 -15.11 -3.56 8.37
CA GLN A 413 -16.17 -2.58 8.57
C GLN A 413 -15.64 -1.17 8.31
N GLU A 414 -16.57 -0.24 8.08
CA GLU A 414 -16.21 1.17 8.02
C GLU A 414 -15.58 1.62 9.33
N PRO A 415 -14.39 2.25 9.28
CA PRO A 415 -13.83 2.89 10.47
C PRO A 415 -14.77 3.99 10.98
N PRO A 416 -14.83 4.21 12.30
CA PRO A 416 -15.66 5.26 12.88
C PRO A 416 -15.34 6.64 12.31
N LEU A 417 -16.37 7.36 11.84
CA LEU A 417 -16.24 8.69 11.22
C LEU A 417 -15.75 9.79 12.18
N GLU A 418 -15.89 9.59 13.47
CA GLU A 418 -15.68 10.64 14.49
C GLU A 418 -14.26 11.20 14.50
N ARG A 419 -13.25 10.40 14.12
CA ARG A 419 -11.84 10.83 14.13
C ARG A 419 -11.50 11.82 13.02
N SER A 420 -12.21 11.77 11.93
CA SER A 420 -11.95 12.61 10.75
C SER A 420 -12.65 13.97 10.82
N LEU A 421 -13.58 14.17 11.78
CA LEU A 421 -14.39 15.38 11.91
C LEU A 421 -13.74 16.48 12.76
N GLU A 422 -12.72 16.20 13.55
CA GLU A 422 -12.07 17.19 14.40
C GLU A 422 -11.21 18.16 13.59
N ALA A 423 -11.68 19.37 13.54
CA ALA A 423 -11.12 20.45 12.75
C ALA A 423 -9.74 20.88 13.24
N GLY A 424 -8.73 20.76 12.40
CA GLY A 424 -7.42 21.39 12.59
C GLY A 424 -6.39 20.53 13.29
N GLN A 425 -6.74 19.34 13.77
CA GLN A 425 -5.74 18.33 14.11
C GLN A 425 -5.26 17.71 12.82
N ILE A 426 -4.03 18.01 12.49
CA ILE A 426 -3.24 17.14 11.64
C ILE A 426 -3.04 15.91 12.49
N LEU A 427 -3.59 14.77 12.06
CA LEU A 427 -3.64 13.51 12.82
C LEU A 427 -2.27 12.83 13.02
N TRP A 428 -1.23 13.64 13.15
CA TRP A 428 0.14 13.21 13.42
C TRP A 428 0.39 12.77 14.87
N ASP A 429 -0.46 13.24 15.79
CA ASP A 429 -0.22 13.10 17.22
C ASP A 429 -0.85 11.84 17.84
N GLU A 430 -1.65 11.10 17.07
CA GLU A 430 -2.35 9.95 17.60
C GLU A 430 -1.87 8.68 16.91
N GLY A 431 -0.70 8.19 17.33
CA GLY A 431 -0.03 7.02 16.79
C GLY A 431 -0.78 5.71 16.96
N ASP A 432 -1.77 5.65 17.82
CA ASP A 432 -2.46 4.41 18.17
C ASP A 432 -3.90 4.39 17.69
N LEU A 433 -4.35 3.23 17.21
CA LEU A 433 -5.76 2.98 16.94
C LEU A 433 -6.53 2.92 18.27
N ARG A 434 -7.72 3.53 18.30
CA ARG A 434 -8.64 3.42 19.43
C ARG A 434 -9.37 2.07 19.41
N ASN A 435 -9.92 1.67 20.56
CA ASN A 435 -10.76 0.49 20.63
C ASN A 435 -11.92 0.59 19.61
N GLY A 436 -12.08 -0.46 18.79
CA GLY A 436 -13.12 -0.53 17.75
C GLY A 436 -12.73 0.04 16.38
N GLU A 437 -11.52 0.59 16.22
CA GLU A 437 -11.02 1.05 14.92
C GLU A 437 -10.35 -0.08 14.10
N GLN A 438 -9.95 -1.17 14.75
CA GLN A 438 -9.51 -2.39 14.06
C GLN A 438 -10.68 -3.39 13.94
N ALA A 439 -10.84 -3.98 12.77
CA ALA A 439 -11.66 -5.16 12.61
C ALA A 439 -10.96 -6.36 13.28
N LEU A 440 -11.62 -6.94 14.26
CA LEU A 440 -11.07 -8.05 15.05
C LEU A 440 -11.56 -9.38 14.49
N SER A 441 -10.68 -10.39 14.50
CA SER A 441 -11.08 -11.75 14.17
C SER A 441 -11.99 -12.35 15.26
N ALA A 442 -12.86 -13.23 14.82
CA ALA A 442 -13.68 -14.08 15.68
C ALA A 442 -13.45 -15.54 15.28
N ARG A 443 -13.30 -16.42 16.28
CA ARG A 443 -13.19 -17.86 16.05
C ARG A 443 -14.55 -18.48 15.78
N VAL A 444 -14.59 -19.33 14.77
CA VAL A 444 -15.75 -20.18 14.44
C VAL A 444 -15.25 -21.59 14.10
N VAL A 445 -16.13 -22.57 14.26
CA VAL A 445 -15.84 -23.95 13.83
C VAL A 445 -16.81 -24.31 12.72
N LEU A 446 -16.27 -24.67 11.55
CA LEU A 446 -17.05 -25.28 10.48
C LEU A 446 -17.15 -26.78 10.77
N GLU A 447 -18.32 -27.23 11.21
CA GLU A 447 -18.56 -28.63 11.57
C GLU A 447 -18.83 -29.50 10.33
N ALA A 448 -18.49 -30.78 10.43
CA ALA A 448 -18.66 -31.72 9.34
C ALA A 448 -20.13 -31.91 8.90
N ASP A 449 -21.07 -31.70 9.81
CA ASP A 449 -22.49 -31.77 9.54
C ASP A 449 -23.08 -30.55 8.83
N GLY A 450 -22.23 -29.51 8.60
CA GLY A 450 -22.62 -28.27 7.95
C GLY A 450 -23.10 -27.19 8.93
N SER A 451 -22.94 -27.37 10.24
CA SER A 451 -23.22 -26.33 11.21
C SER A 451 -21.99 -25.42 11.44
N VAL A 452 -22.23 -24.17 11.84
CA VAL A 452 -21.23 -23.20 12.29
C VAL A 452 -21.86 -22.31 13.36
N GLY A 453 -21.68 -22.67 14.64
CA GLY A 453 -22.44 -22.07 15.72
C GLY A 453 -23.95 -22.21 15.50
N ASP A 454 -24.69 -21.09 15.55
CA ASP A 454 -26.15 -21.06 15.27
C ASP A 454 -26.48 -20.93 13.77
N ALA A 455 -25.46 -20.96 12.90
CA ALA A 455 -25.58 -20.84 11.45
C ALA A 455 -25.32 -22.18 10.74
N THR A 456 -25.46 -22.18 9.41
CA THR A 456 -25.08 -23.33 8.58
C THR A 456 -24.10 -22.89 7.50
N TRP A 457 -23.32 -23.84 7.01
CA TRP A 457 -22.43 -23.63 5.89
C TRP A 457 -22.53 -24.73 4.83
N ASP A 458 -22.30 -24.35 3.59
CA ASP A 458 -22.14 -25.29 2.49
C ASP A 458 -20.99 -24.87 1.58
N PHE A 459 -20.47 -25.82 0.80
CA PHE A 459 -19.35 -25.61 -0.09
C PHE A 459 -19.60 -26.15 -1.48
N ASN A 460 -19.54 -25.29 -2.47
CA ASN A 460 -19.58 -25.69 -3.86
C ASN A 460 -18.18 -26.09 -4.34
N VAL A 461 -17.88 -27.39 -4.27
CA VAL A 461 -16.58 -27.96 -4.64
C VAL A 461 -16.15 -27.62 -6.07
N LYS A 462 -17.08 -27.57 -7.03
CA LYS A 462 -16.74 -27.27 -8.44
C LYS A 462 -16.33 -25.82 -8.65
N LYS A 463 -16.94 -24.91 -7.91
CA LYS A 463 -16.67 -23.46 -8.02
C LYS A 463 -15.70 -22.97 -6.97
N GLN A 464 -15.36 -23.80 -5.99
CA GLN A 464 -14.53 -23.40 -4.83
C GLN A 464 -15.15 -22.23 -4.06
N LEU A 465 -16.48 -22.27 -3.83
CA LEU A 465 -17.24 -21.21 -3.19
C LEU A 465 -17.88 -21.71 -1.91
N LEU A 466 -17.62 -21.01 -0.80
CA LEU A 466 -18.23 -21.23 0.52
C LEU A 466 -19.40 -20.29 0.70
N ASN A 467 -20.49 -20.81 1.29
CA ASN A 467 -21.63 -20.03 1.73
C ASN A 467 -21.82 -20.23 3.24
N ILE A 468 -22.14 -19.16 3.94
CA ILE A 468 -22.48 -19.17 5.37
C ILE A 468 -23.85 -18.52 5.52
N LYS A 469 -24.79 -19.24 6.12
CA LYS A 469 -26.16 -18.79 6.29
C LYS A 469 -26.49 -18.66 7.76
N THR A 470 -26.73 -17.45 8.20
CA THR A 470 -27.16 -17.12 9.57
C THR A 470 -28.68 -16.91 9.63
N ALA A 471 -29.21 -16.69 10.81
CA ALA A 471 -30.64 -16.34 10.97
C ALA A 471 -31.00 -14.97 10.39
N THR A 472 -30.03 -14.08 10.22
CA THR A 472 -30.24 -12.69 9.81
C THR A 472 -29.61 -12.33 8.48
N GLU A 473 -28.65 -13.13 7.99
CA GLU A 473 -27.88 -12.81 6.80
C GLU A 473 -27.36 -14.08 6.10
N ASP A 474 -27.33 -14.05 4.79
CA ASP A 474 -26.66 -15.03 3.94
C ASP A 474 -25.40 -14.40 3.35
N ILE A 475 -24.21 -14.91 3.73
CA ILE A 475 -22.93 -14.53 3.13
C ILE A 475 -22.59 -15.59 2.09
N ASN A 476 -22.71 -15.23 0.82
CA ASN A 476 -22.63 -16.19 -0.27
C ASN A 476 -21.40 -15.97 -1.15
N ASN A 477 -20.94 -17.08 -1.76
CA ASN A 477 -19.90 -17.08 -2.78
C ASN A 477 -18.55 -16.54 -2.28
N LEU A 478 -18.19 -16.86 -1.03
CA LEU A 478 -16.84 -16.62 -0.51
C LEU A 478 -15.85 -17.52 -1.27
N ILE A 479 -14.81 -16.91 -1.86
CA ILE A 479 -13.83 -17.60 -2.71
C ILE A 479 -12.82 -18.28 -1.81
N ILE A 480 -12.67 -19.61 -1.96
CA ILE A 480 -11.69 -20.43 -1.22
C ILE A 480 -10.42 -20.60 -2.03
N PHE A 481 -9.28 -20.42 -1.39
CA PHE A 481 -7.96 -20.60 -2.00
C PHE A 481 -6.87 -20.98 -0.98
N ALA A 482 -5.74 -21.47 -1.48
CA ALA A 482 -4.57 -21.77 -0.66
C ALA A 482 -3.81 -20.48 -0.33
N GLY A 483 -3.31 -20.39 0.89
CA GLY A 483 -2.50 -19.27 1.32
C GLY A 483 -1.58 -19.62 2.48
N HIS A 484 -1.07 -18.61 3.15
CA HIS A 484 -0.17 -18.75 4.28
C HIS A 484 -0.70 -17.96 5.47
N ASP A 485 -0.66 -18.56 6.63
CA ASP A 485 -0.94 -17.93 7.91
C ASP A 485 0.37 -17.37 8.46
N TRP A 486 0.55 -16.05 8.37
CA TRP A 486 1.80 -15.41 8.74
C TRP A 486 1.97 -15.26 10.25
N GLU A 487 0.88 -15.26 11.01
CA GLU A 487 0.93 -15.24 12.47
C GLU A 487 1.42 -16.58 13.05
N ASN A 488 1.15 -17.69 12.34
CA ASN A 488 1.52 -19.05 12.76
C ASN A 488 2.58 -19.71 11.85
N GLU A 489 3.08 -18.98 10.84
CA GLU A 489 4.13 -19.44 9.90
C GLU A 489 3.82 -20.79 9.22
N THR A 490 2.58 -20.99 8.78
CA THR A 490 2.13 -22.25 8.18
C THR A 490 1.25 -22.05 6.94
N GLU A 491 1.29 -23.00 6.02
CA GLU A 491 0.30 -23.01 4.92
C GLU A 491 -1.11 -23.23 5.48
N THR A 492 -2.08 -22.53 4.90
CA THR A 492 -3.47 -22.63 5.33
C THR A 492 -4.45 -22.47 4.17
N ILE A 493 -5.73 -22.59 4.49
CA ILE A 493 -6.84 -22.30 3.60
C ILE A 493 -7.38 -20.92 3.95
N LEU A 494 -7.57 -20.09 2.95
CA LEU A 494 -8.12 -18.76 3.09
C LEU A 494 -9.45 -18.63 2.34
N PHE A 495 -10.26 -17.67 2.76
CA PHE A 495 -11.37 -17.22 1.93
C PHE A 495 -11.53 -15.70 1.96
N THR A 496 -12.12 -15.18 0.88
CA THR A 496 -12.50 -13.78 0.75
C THR A 496 -13.80 -13.62 -0.02
N GLY A 497 -14.52 -12.57 0.26
CA GLY A 497 -15.75 -12.21 -0.43
C GLY A 497 -16.39 -10.96 0.14
N LEU A 498 -17.63 -10.68 -0.23
CA LEU A 498 -18.40 -9.55 0.27
C LEU A 498 -19.67 -10.04 0.98
N ASP A 499 -20.05 -9.34 2.05
CA ASP A 499 -21.38 -9.47 2.64
C ASP A 499 -22.43 -8.69 1.81
N ALA A 500 -23.69 -8.73 2.26
CA ALA A 500 -24.79 -8.04 1.59
C ALA A 500 -24.69 -6.51 1.63
N GLN A 501 -23.83 -5.96 2.46
CA GLN A 501 -23.57 -4.53 2.60
C GLN A 501 -22.33 -4.06 1.81
N GLY A 502 -21.63 -4.98 1.14
CA GLY A 502 -20.41 -4.66 0.39
C GLY A 502 -19.16 -4.58 1.27
N HIS A 503 -19.17 -5.14 2.47
CA HIS A 503 -18.00 -5.24 3.32
C HIS A 503 -17.23 -6.52 3.02
N SER A 504 -15.91 -6.45 3.00
CA SER A 504 -15.09 -7.66 2.84
C SER A 504 -15.24 -8.60 4.03
N VAL A 505 -15.41 -9.87 3.74
CA VAL A 505 -15.42 -10.96 4.72
C VAL A 505 -14.22 -11.85 4.43
N TRP A 506 -13.31 -11.93 5.38
CA TRP A 506 -12.07 -12.69 5.31
C TRP A 506 -12.11 -13.88 6.25
N GLY A 507 -11.50 -14.98 5.84
CA GLY A 507 -11.33 -16.12 6.70
C GLY A 507 -9.99 -16.81 6.53
N LYS A 508 -9.49 -17.30 7.65
CA LYS A 508 -8.25 -18.06 7.76
C LYS A 508 -8.50 -19.31 8.58
N ARG A 509 -8.21 -20.50 8.01
CA ARG A 509 -8.31 -21.77 8.74
C ARG A 509 -7.13 -21.89 9.71
N ILE A 510 -7.44 -22.23 10.95
CA ILE A 510 -6.44 -22.49 11.98
C ILE A 510 -6.03 -23.98 11.88
N ASN A 511 -4.72 -24.25 11.80
CA ASN A 511 -4.17 -25.61 11.69
C ASN A 511 -3.72 -26.15 13.04
#